data_13f595ce78ee072ce8509d79ec0eda1e
#
_entry.id   13f595ce78ee072ce8509d79ec0eda1e
#
_cell.length_a   1.000
_cell.length_b   1.000
_cell.length_c   1.000
_cell.angle_alpha   90.00
_cell.angle_beta   90.00
_cell.angle_gamma   90.00
#
_symmetry.space_group_name_H-M   'P 1'
#
loop_
_entity.id
_entity.type
_entity.pdbx_description
1 polymer ?
#
loop_
_entity_poly.entity_id
_entity_poly.type
_entity_poly.pdbx_seq_one_letter_code
_entity_poly.pdbx_strand_id
1 'polypeptide(L)'
;MTAETRKKLQIVLLLGIVIAGARAGYIVYERHEAMKEESMPKVDAPLKADYYVTPKKLHPYDLKSARQLTQQPAWVKIGYYHTYYPYNSSAHKADFAHEAGTLGPLQKLNIIDVITGMTPRTPGTKQILAVFRMDGSTDGKTYAVPIGAEKDDDFKCYSDEIFFIEDPRVLYKHWSADVWKAIDEHRVLPGMNELQTSFALGSGIPAGSGDYGSRTLQYANGGKPVTVTFENDKAVTIAPGA
;
A
#
# COMPACT_ATOMS: atom_id res chain seq x y z
N MET A 1 -3.36 35.53 -66.85
CA MET A 1 -2.70 34.31 -66.33
C MET A 1 -2.24 33.47 -67.47
N THR A 2 -0.95 33.28 -67.65
CA THR A 2 -0.39 32.54 -68.79
C THR A 2 -0.68 31.04 -68.66
N ALA A 3 -0.75 30.31 -69.80
CA ALA A 3 -1.03 28.86 -69.82
C ALA A 3 -0.01 28.07 -68.96
N GLU A 4 1.22 28.56 -68.85
CA GLU A 4 2.29 27.99 -68.05
C GLU A 4 2.05 28.12 -66.56
N THR A 5 1.51 29.27 -66.13
CA THR A 5 1.14 29.50 -64.69
C THR A 5 -0.02 28.60 -64.27
N ARG A 6 -1.00 28.32 -65.15
CA ARG A 6 -2.07 27.39 -64.89
C ARG A 6 -1.57 25.95 -64.72
N LYS A 7 -0.68 25.49 -65.59
CA LYS A 7 -0.07 24.15 -65.47
C LYS A 7 0.71 23.97 -64.13
N LYS A 8 1.53 24.98 -63.77
CA LYS A 8 2.28 24.95 -62.51
C LYS A 8 1.33 24.88 -61.30
N LEU A 9 0.24 25.65 -61.32
CA LEU A 9 -0.78 25.63 -60.24
C LEU A 9 -1.50 24.29 -60.15
N GLN A 10 -1.85 23.66 -61.29
CA GLN A 10 -2.46 22.32 -61.31
C GLN A 10 -1.53 21.25 -60.75
N ILE A 11 -0.22 21.29 -61.03
CA ILE A 11 0.76 20.34 -60.52
C ILE A 11 0.87 20.50 -58.98
N VAL A 12 0.95 21.73 -58.47
CA VAL A 12 1.04 21.97 -57.02
C VAL A 12 -0.22 21.51 -56.31
N LEU A 13 -1.41 21.71 -56.92
CA LEU A 13 -2.66 21.31 -56.37
C LEU A 13 -2.79 19.76 -56.33
N LEU A 14 -2.37 19.08 -57.40
CA LEU A 14 -2.30 17.62 -57.45
C LEU A 14 -1.36 17.04 -56.42
N LEU A 15 -0.18 17.65 -56.26
CA LEU A 15 0.79 17.24 -55.23
C LEU A 15 0.22 17.39 -53.83
N GLY A 16 -0.48 18.49 -53.55
CA GLY A 16 -1.18 18.70 -52.28
C GLY A 16 -2.26 17.65 -51.97
N ILE A 17 -3.03 17.27 -53.02
CA ILE A 17 -4.04 16.22 -52.86
C ILE A 17 -3.42 14.85 -52.56
N VAL A 18 -2.29 14.51 -53.24
CA VAL A 18 -1.58 13.24 -52.99
C VAL A 18 -1.01 13.18 -51.58
N ILE A 19 -0.41 14.26 -51.09
CA ILE A 19 0.14 14.34 -49.74
C ILE A 19 -0.99 14.25 -48.71
N ALA A 20 -2.09 14.96 -48.92
CA ALA A 20 -3.24 14.90 -48.04
C ALA A 20 -3.89 13.48 -47.99
N GLY A 21 -3.99 12.83 -49.17
CA GLY A 21 -4.47 11.46 -49.26
C GLY A 21 -3.58 10.45 -48.56
N ALA A 22 -2.26 10.56 -48.75
CA ALA A 22 -1.29 9.70 -48.06
C ALA A 22 -1.36 9.86 -46.53
N ARG A 23 -1.49 11.10 -46.05
CA ARG A 23 -1.63 11.38 -44.60
C ARG A 23 -2.95 10.84 -44.01
N ALA A 24 -4.06 11.00 -44.74
CA ALA A 24 -5.35 10.46 -44.34
C ALA A 24 -5.30 8.93 -44.29
N GLY A 25 -4.70 8.29 -45.30
CA GLY A 25 -4.52 6.83 -45.33
C GLY A 25 -3.67 6.32 -44.16
N TYR A 26 -2.59 7.03 -43.83
CA TYR A 26 -1.75 6.70 -42.68
C TYR A 26 -2.53 6.78 -41.35
N ILE A 27 -3.30 7.85 -41.14
CA ILE A 27 -4.13 8.00 -39.93
C ILE A 27 -5.18 6.89 -39.82
N VAL A 28 -5.81 6.51 -40.93
CA VAL A 28 -6.80 5.42 -40.95
C VAL A 28 -6.11 4.08 -40.65
N TYR A 29 -4.93 3.86 -41.18
CA TYR A 29 -4.14 2.66 -40.91
C TYR A 29 -3.76 2.55 -39.42
N GLU A 30 -3.19 3.62 -38.83
CA GLU A 30 -2.88 3.66 -37.39
C GLU A 30 -4.10 3.39 -36.50
N ARG A 31 -5.23 4.02 -36.82
CA ARG A 31 -6.48 3.78 -36.07
C ARG A 31 -6.98 2.34 -36.22
N HIS A 32 -6.81 1.75 -37.37
CA HIS A 32 -7.21 0.37 -37.60
C HIS A 32 -6.32 -0.63 -36.87
N GLU A 33 -5.02 -0.38 -36.78
CA GLU A 33 -4.10 -1.18 -35.96
C GLU A 33 -4.38 -1.03 -34.47
N ALA A 34 -4.59 0.19 -33.98
CA ALA A 34 -4.97 0.44 -32.59
C ALA A 34 -6.29 -0.25 -32.21
N MET A 35 -7.30 -0.23 -33.11
CA MET A 35 -8.55 -0.95 -32.89
C MET A 35 -8.38 -2.49 -32.91
N LYS A 36 -7.43 -3.01 -33.69
CA LYS A 36 -7.11 -4.45 -33.67
C LYS A 36 -6.48 -4.87 -32.36
N GLU A 37 -5.54 -4.08 -31.82
CA GLU A 37 -4.93 -4.34 -30.51
C GLU A 37 -5.97 -4.27 -29.38
N GLU A 38 -6.90 -3.33 -29.45
CA GLU A 38 -7.98 -3.18 -28.47
C GLU A 38 -9.04 -4.30 -28.57
N SER A 39 -9.28 -4.85 -29.77
CA SER A 39 -10.23 -5.92 -30.01
C SER A 39 -9.67 -7.33 -29.81
N MET A 40 -8.36 -7.50 -29.63
CA MET A 40 -7.82 -8.79 -29.22
C MET A 40 -8.37 -9.13 -27.83
N PRO A 41 -9.01 -10.29 -27.64
CA PRO A 41 -9.40 -10.70 -26.29
C PRO A 41 -8.14 -10.74 -25.45
N LYS A 42 -8.00 -9.78 -24.54
CA LYS A 42 -7.01 -9.86 -23.47
C LYS A 42 -7.38 -11.14 -22.73
N VAL A 43 -6.59 -12.20 -22.93
CA VAL A 43 -6.66 -13.38 -22.08
C VAL A 43 -6.20 -12.87 -20.72
N ASP A 44 -7.15 -12.47 -19.89
CA ASP A 44 -6.86 -12.09 -18.52
C ASP A 44 -6.19 -13.28 -17.85
N ALA A 45 -4.90 -13.13 -17.56
CA ALA A 45 -4.21 -14.13 -16.76
C ALA A 45 -5.01 -14.31 -15.46
N PRO A 46 -5.24 -15.55 -15.01
CA PRO A 46 -5.99 -15.77 -13.78
C PRO A 46 -5.38 -14.93 -12.66
N LEU A 47 -6.25 -14.20 -11.95
CA LEU A 47 -5.81 -13.36 -10.84
C LEU A 47 -5.02 -14.22 -9.84
N LYS A 48 -3.93 -13.66 -9.32
CA LYS A 48 -3.14 -14.33 -8.28
C LYS A 48 -4.01 -14.59 -7.05
N ALA A 49 -3.72 -15.65 -6.31
CA ALA A 49 -4.49 -16.04 -5.12
C ALA A 49 -4.63 -14.92 -4.08
N ASP A 50 -3.63 -14.04 -3.98
CA ASP A 50 -3.64 -12.89 -3.08
C ASP A 50 -4.79 -11.91 -3.35
N TYR A 51 -5.24 -11.77 -4.61
CA TYR A 51 -6.38 -10.91 -4.98
C TYR A 51 -7.74 -11.40 -4.47
N TYR A 52 -7.84 -12.69 -4.12
CA TYR A 52 -9.07 -13.26 -3.59
C TYR A 52 -9.15 -13.19 -2.06
N VAL A 53 -8.08 -12.72 -1.40
CA VAL A 53 -8.07 -12.56 0.06
C VAL A 53 -8.87 -11.33 0.45
N THR A 54 -9.94 -11.54 1.19
CA THR A 54 -10.83 -10.48 1.69
C THR A 54 -10.83 -10.50 3.21
N PRO A 55 -9.95 -9.71 3.86
CA PRO A 55 -9.92 -9.63 5.31
C PRO A 55 -11.22 -9.04 5.87
N LYS A 56 -11.67 -9.51 7.03
CA LYS A 56 -12.78 -8.90 7.77
C LYS A 56 -12.44 -7.47 8.18
N LYS A 57 -13.47 -6.63 8.22
CA LYS A 57 -13.42 -5.23 8.61
C LYS A 57 -14.51 -4.93 9.64
N LEU A 58 -14.22 -4.00 10.55
CA LEU A 58 -15.18 -3.55 11.59
C LEU A 58 -15.99 -2.33 11.13
N HIS A 59 -15.44 -1.52 10.21
CA HIS A 59 -16.02 -0.26 9.73
C HIS A 59 -16.45 0.67 10.87
N PRO A 60 -15.55 1.06 11.79
CA PRO A 60 -15.93 1.86 12.93
C PRO A 60 -16.30 3.28 12.51
N TYR A 61 -17.47 3.74 12.96
CA TYR A 61 -18.04 5.06 12.64
C TYR A 61 -18.19 5.95 13.88
N ASP A 62 -17.95 5.42 15.06
CA ASP A 62 -17.91 6.12 16.35
C ASP A 62 -16.97 5.40 17.34
N LEU A 63 -16.73 6.00 18.49
CA LEU A 63 -15.86 5.43 19.51
C LEU A 63 -16.40 4.10 20.07
N LYS A 64 -17.73 3.93 20.14
CA LYS A 64 -18.35 2.71 20.63
C LYS A 64 -18.11 1.55 19.66
N SER A 65 -18.29 1.76 18.37
CA SER A 65 -18.01 0.76 17.34
C SER A 65 -16.50 0.46 17.23
N ALA A 66 -15.65 1.47 17.37
CA ALA A 66 -14.20 1.29 17.38
C ALA A 66 -13.72 0.41 18.55
N ARG A 67 -14.38 0.47 19.71
CA ARG A 67 -14.10 -0.41 20.86
C ARG A 67 -14.35 -1.89 20.59
N GLN A 68 -15.07 -2.27 19.53
CA GLN A 68 -15.19 -3.67 19.13
C GLN A 68 -13.82 -4.30 18.79
N LEU A 69 -12.81 -3.47 18.49
CA LEU A 69 -11.45 -3.91 18.28
C LEU A 69 -10.86 -4.63 19.52
N THR A 70 -11.33 -4.32 20.73
CA THR A 70 -10.90 -5.01 21.96
C THR A 70 -11.35 -6.47 22.07
N GLN A 71 -12.32 -6.86 21.25
CA GLN A 71 -12.87 -8.22 21.22
C GLN A 71 -12.22 -9.11 20.17
N GLN A 72 -11.32 -8.54 19.40
CA GLN A 72 -10.67 -9.19 18.27
C GLN A 72 -9.16 -9.26 18.48
N PRO A 73 -8.49 -10.30 18.00
CA PRO A 73 -7.04 -10.27 17.87
C PRO A 73 -6.67 -9.23 16.80
N ALA A 74 -5.54 -8.54 16.97
CA ALA A 74 -5.09 -7.53 16.03
C ALA A 74 -3.66 -7.80 15.61
N TRP A 75 -3.40 -7.76 14.30
CA TRP A 75 -2.06 -7.82 13.72
C TRP A 75 -1.82 -6.61 12.84
N VAL A 76 -0.65 -6.04 12.94
CA VAL A 76 -0.25 -4.85 12.17
C VAL A 76 -0.11 -5.22 10.69
N LYS A 77 -0.80 -4.51 9.79
CA LYS A 77 -0.73 -4.74 8.34
C LYS A 77 0.57 -4.23 7.73
N ILE A 78 0.94 -2.98 8.06
CA ILE A 78 2.11 -2.31 7.51
C ILE A 78 3.08 -2.03 8.66
N GLY A 79 4.17 -2.78 8.71
CA GLY A 79 5.18 -2.62 9.75
C GLY A 79 6.03 -1.37 9.55
N TYR A 80 6.59 -0.87 10.66
CA TYR A 80 7.49 0.28 10.74
C TYR A 80 6.90 1.59 10.20
N TYR A 81 5.57 1.70 10.18
CA TYR A 81 4.86 2.90 9.74
C TYR A 81 4.15 3.63 10.90
N HIS A 82 3.66 2.90 11.90
CA HIS A 82 2.86 3.45 13.00
C HIS A 82 3.70 3.59 14.27
N THR A 83 3.96 4.83 14.67
CA THR A 83 4.61 5.15 15.95
C THR A 83 3.63 4.96 17.09
N TYR A 84 4.07 4.34 18.18
CA TYR A 84 3.28 4.18 19.40
C TYR A 84 3.96 4.85 20.60
N TYR A 85 3.16 5.18 21.60
CA TYR A 85 3.53 5.99 22.73
C TYR A 85 3.25 5.26 24.05
N PRO A 86 4.02 5.52 25.14
CA PRO A 86 3.69 5.02 26.46
C PRO A 86 2.28 5.50 26.86
N TYR A 87 1.49 4.62 27.50
CA TYR A 87 0.16 4.95 27.97
C TYR A 87 0.07 4.80 29.49
N ASN A 88 -0.36 5.86 30.17
CA ASN A 88 -0.65 5.82 31.60
C ASN A 88 -2.10 5.47 31.83
N SER A 89 -2.36 4.24 32.28
CA SER A 89 -3.72 3.74 32.51
C SER A 89 -4.43 4.45 33.66
N SER A 90 -3.70 4.94 34.69
CA SER A 90 -4.30 5.67 35.82
C SER A 90 -4.72 7.09 35.44
N ALA A 91 -3.93 7.74 34.56
CA ALA A 91 -4.23 9.08 34.07
C ALA A 91 -5.09 9.08 32.80
N HIS A 92 -5.36 7.93 32.21
CA HIS A 92 -6.02 7.75 30.91
C HIS A 92 -5.39 8.61 29.79
N LYS A 93 -4.05 8.66 29.75
CA LYS A 93 -3.34 9.56 28.85
C LYS A 93 -2.13 8.91 28.18
N ALA A 94 -1.98 9.13 26.87
CA ALA A 94 -0.79 8.79 26.12
C ALA A 94 0.27 9.89 26.28
N ASP A 95 1.53 9.50 26.41
CA ASP A 95 2.68 10.42 26.47
C ASP A 95 3.22 10.67 25.06
N PHE A 96 2.65 11.63 24.37
CA PHE A 96 3.06 12.01 23.01
C PHE A 96 4.44 12.71 22.95
N ALA A 97 5.02 13.06 24.09
CA ALA A 97 6.37 13.66 24.13
C ALA A 97 7.47 12.60 23.93
N HIS A 98 7.18 11.35 24.28
CA HIS A 98 8.16 10.27 24.22
C HIS A 98 7.63 9.13 23.34
N GLU A 99 8.27 8.91 22.21
CA GLU A 99 7.98 7.77 21.35
C GLU A 99 8.52 6.49 21.99
N ALA A 100 7.69 5.44 22.06
CA ALA A 100 8.10 4.15 22.58
C ALA A 100 8.65 3.22 21.49
N GLY A 101 8.35 3.54 20.22
CA GLY A 101 8.82 2.81 19.05
C GLY A 101 7.84 2.85 17.90
N THR A 102 8.09 2.00 16.90
CA THR A 102 7.19 1.76 15.75
C THR A 102 6.74 0.31 15.77
N LEU A 103 5.47 0.09 15.37
CA LEU A 103 4.92 -1.26 15.28
C LEU A 103 5.60 -2.06 14.17
N GLY A 104 6.04 -3.28 14.49
CA GLY A 104 6.65 -4.19 13.51
C GLY A 104 5.63 -4.80 12.54
N PRO A 105 6.09 -5.34 11.42
CA PRO A 105 5.21 -6.03 10.47
C PRO A 105 4.60 -7.28 11.09
N LEU A 106 3.31 -7.50 10.84
CA LEU A 106 2.51 -8.58 11.39
C LEU A 106 2.58 -8.75 12.93
N GLN A 107 3.04 -7.70 13.62
CA GLN A 107 3.11 -7.71 15.07
C GLN A 107 1.72 -7.88 15.66
N LYS A 108 1.57 -8.91 16.50
CA LYS A 108 0.30 -9.17 17.19
C LYS A 108 0.17 -8.28 18.42
N LEU A 109 -0.99 -7.68 18.59
CA LEU A 109 -1.30 -6.76 19.66
C LEU A 109 -2.53 -7.25 20.43
N ASN A 110 -2.51 -7.05 21.73
CA ASN A 110 -3.69 -7.22 22.58
C ASN A 110 -4.29 -5.83 22.84
N ILE A 111 -5.31 -5.47 22.06
CA ILE A 111 -6.02 -4.19 22.22
C ILE A 111 -6.90 -4.26 23.46
N ILE A 112 -6.71 -3.35 24.41
CA ILE A 112 -7.41 -3.34 25.70
C ILE A 112 -8.44 -2.22 25.81
N ASP A 113 -8.30 -1.14 25.04
CA ASP A 113 -9.29 -0.05 24.95
C ASP A 113 -9.10 0.74 23.65
N VAL A 114 -10.12 1.51 23.27
CA VAL A 114 -10.03 2.57 22.26
C VAL A 114 -10.55 3.85 22.90
N ILE A 115 -9.71 4.87 22.88
CA ILE A 115 -9.99 6.17 23.52
C ILE A 115 -9.78 7.32 22.56
N THR A 116 -10.23 8.52 22.96
CA THR A 116 -9.82 9.77 22.30
C THR A 116 -8.87 10.55 23.21
N GLY A 117 -7.88 11.20 22.61
CA GLY A 117 -6.89 12.01 23.33
C GLY A 117 -6.49 13.25 22.54
N MET A 118 -6.26 14.36 23.25
CA MET A 118 -5.71 15.58 22.63
C MET A 118 -4.21 15.42 22.43
N THR A 119 -3.71 15.83 21.27
CA THR A 119 -2.28 15.88 20.97
C THR A 119 -1.83 17.34 20.86
N PRO A 120 -0.61 17.65 21.36
CA PRO A 120 -0.06 19.00 21.20
C PRO A 120 0.16 19.43 19.74
N ARG A 121 0.31 18.44 18.83
CA ARG A 121 0.63 18.69 17.42
C ARG A 121 -0.56 19.16 16.59
N THR A 122 -1.79 18.89 17.01
CA THR A 122 -3.02 19.23 16.27
C THR A 122 -4.08 19.80 17.21
N PRO A 123 -3.98 21.07 17.60
CA PRO A 123 -4.99 21.70 18.46
C PRO A 123 -6.40 21.63 17.85
N GLY A 124 -7.40 21.34 18.67
CA GLY A 124 -8.81 21.20 18.23
C GLY A 124 -9.16 19.86 17.59
N THR A 125 -8.19 18.96 17.38
CA THR A 125 -8.44 17.62 16.87
C THR A 125 -8.12 16.60 17.97
N LYS A 126 -9.07 15.69 18.27
CA LYS A 126 -8.82 14.54 19.14
C LYS A 126 -8.27 13.40 18.29
N GLN A 127 -7.19 12.78 18.75
CA GLN A 127 -6.71 11.53 18.15
C GLN A 127 -7.52 10.36 18.69
N ILE A 128 -7.89 9.44 17.84
CA ILE A 128 -8.45 8.14 18.21
C ILE A 128 -7.25 7.21 18.42
N LEU A 129 -7.16 6.62 19.60
CA LEU A 129 -6.02 5.83 20.05
C LEU A 129 -6.45 4.41 20.38
N ALA A 130 -5.82 3.42 19.80
CA ALA A 130 -5.89 2.05 20.28
C ALA A 130 -4.88 1.88 21.41
N VAL A 131 -5.38 1.55 22.61
CA VAL A 131 -4.56 1.22 23.78
C VAL A 131 -4.31 -0.28 23.79
N PHE A 132 -3.04 -0.69 23.91
CA PHE A 132 -2.68 -2.09 23.75
C PHE A 132 -1.52 -2.52 24.64
N ARG A 133 -1.36 -3.85 24.74
CA ARG A 133 -0.16 -4.52 25.22
C ARG A 133 0.46 -5.32 24.09
N MET A 134 1.77 -5.46 24.11
CA MET A 134 2.46 -6.37 23.20
C MET A 134 2.07 -7.81 23.52
N ASP A 135 1.71 -8.59 22.50
CA ASP A 135 1.41 -10.00 22.69
C ASP A 135 2.63 -10.73 23.27
N GLY A 136 2.42 -11.57 24.27
CA GLY A 136 3.51 -12.28 24.97
C GLY A 136 4.34 -11.44 25.93
N SER A 137 4.12 -10.12 26.04
CA SER A 137 4.85 -9.29 27.03
C SER A 137 4.30 -9.51 28.44
N THR A 138 5.21 -9.69 29.39
CA THR A 138 4.91 -9.83 30.82
C THR A 138 5.25 -8.58 31.65
N ASP A 139 5.76 -7.53 31.01
CA ASP A 139 6.23 -6.30 31.68
C ASP A 139 5.09 -5.40 32.18
N GLY A 140 3.84 -5.73 31.87
CA GLY A 140 2.65 -4.98 32.27
C GLY A 140 2.51 -3.60 31.63
N LYS A 141 3.42 -3.22 30.74
CA LYS A 141 3.40 -1.91 30.08
C LYS A 141 2.22 -1.81 29.11
N THR A 142 1.64 -0.63 29.05
CA THR A 142 0.59 -0.28 28.12
C THR A 142 1.06 0.84 27.19
N TYR A 143 0.62 0.75 25.97
CA TYR A 143 0.97 1.69 24.92
C TYR A 143 -0.28 2.17 24.19
N ALA A 144 -0.18 3.26 23.47
CA ALA A 144 -1.23 3.77 22.61
C ALA A 144 -0.69 4.08 21.22
N VAL A 145 -1.43 3.69 20.19
CA VAL A 145 -1.12 4.01 18.80
C VAL A 145 -2.28 4.81 18.20
N PRO A 146 -2.01 5.91 17.48
CA PRO A 146 -3.04 6.64 16.75
C PRO A 146 -3.63 5.77 15.62
N ILE A 147 -4.95 5.64 15.61
CA ILE A 147 -5.70 4.89 14.60
C ILE A 147 -6.74 5.76 13.88
N GLY A 148 -6.75 7.06 14.14
CA GLY A 148 -7.69 7.98 13.52
C GLY A 148 -7.76 9.31 14.24
N ALA A 149 -8.74 10.13 13.84
CA ALA A 149 -8.99 11.44 14.43
C ALA A 149 -10.49 11.78 14.45
N GLU A 150 -10.87 12.60 15.42
CA GLU A 150 -12.20 13.20 15.55
C GLU A 150 -12.06 14.72 15.55
N LYS A 151 -12.75 15.40 14.65
CA LYS A 151 -12.78 16.85 14.53
C LYS A 151 -14.17 17.31 14.09
N ASP A 152 -14.74 18.27 14.79
CA ASP A 152 -16.03 18.89 14.44
C ASP A 152 -17.14 17.84 14.18
N ASP A 153 -17.24 16.82 15.06
CA ASP A 153 -18.14 15.66 14.98
C ASP A 153 -17.83 14.69 13.78
N ASP A 154 -16.79 14.93 13.01
CA ASP A 154 -16.32 14.01 11.97
C ASP A 154 -15.36 12.98 12.59
N PHE A 155 -15.86 11.74 12.74
CA PHE A 155 -15.12 10.60 13.31
C PHE A 155 -14.50 9.79 12.19
N LYS A 156 -13.15 9.78 12.07
CA LYS A 156 -12.39 9.01 11.08
C LYS A 156 -11.49 8.01 11.76
N CYS A 157 -11.82 6.73 11.66
CA CYS A 157 -11.03 5.64 12.23
C CYS A 157 -10.50 4.75 11.10
N TYR A 158 -9.20 4.53 11.10
CA TYR A 158 -8.45 3.76 10.10
C TYR A 158 -8.01 2.38 10.62
N SER A 159 -8.67 1.86 11.67
CA SER A 159 -8.29 0.56 12.25
C SER A 159 -8.30 -0.57 11.23
N ASP A 160 -9.24 -0.54 10.28
CA ASP A 160 -9.35 -1.57 9.23
C ASP A 160 -8.22 -1.50 8.19
N GLU A 161 -7.57 -0.35 8.04
CA GLU A 161 -6.38 -0.18 7.19
C GLU A 161 -5.11 -0.55 7.94
N ILE A 162 -5.09 -0.36 9.26
CA ILE A 162 -3.92 -0.56 10.12
C ILE A 162 -3.80 -2.02 10.57
N PHE A 163 -4.92 -2.66 10.89
CA PHE A 163 -4.91 -3.99 11.51
C PHE A 163 -5.66 -5.04 10.69
N PHE A 164 -5.14 -6.26 10.70
CA PHE A 164 -5.94 -7.46 10.51
C PHE A 164 -6.61 -7.83 11.84
N ILE A 165 -7.87 -8.23 11.78
CA ILE A 165 -8.62 -8.81 12.90
C ILE A 165 -8.83 -10.32 12.77
N GLU A 166 -8.12 -10.91 11.83
CA GLU A 166 -8.01 -12.35 11.58
C GLU A 166 -6.54 -12.70 11.42
N ASP A 167 -6.17 -13.93 11.77
CA ASP A 167 -4.78 -14.37 11.63
C ASP A 167 -4.33 -14.29 10.17
N PRO A 168 -3.31 -13.49 9.84
CA PRO A 168 -2.78 -13.37 8.47
C PRO A 168 -2.35 -14.71 7.88
N ARG A 169 -1.91 -15.68 8.71
CA ARG A 169 -1.52 -17.01 8.23
C ARG A 169 -2.71 -17.83 7.75
N VAL A 170 -3.90 -17.59 8.32
CA VAL A 170 -5.15 -18.21 7.86
C VAL A 170 -5.63 -17.53 6.58
N LEU A 171 -5.54 -16.21 6.51
CA LEU A 171 -5.92 -15.42 5.33
C LEU A 171 -5.06 -15.80 4.11
N TYR A 172 -3.74 -15.88 4.28
CA TYR A 172 -2.77 -16.18 3.22
C TYR A 172 -2.24 -17.61 3.32
N LYS A 173 -3.11 -18.57 3.66
CA LYS A 173 -2.78 -20.01 3.81
C LYS A 173 -2.18 -20.67 2.55
N HIS A 174 -2.34 -20.01 1.38
CA HIS A 174 -1.79 -20.48 0.12
C HIS A 174 -0.29 -20.16 -0.03
N TRP A 175 0.29 -19.33 0.85
CA TRP A 175 1.73 -19.10 0.87
C TRP A 175 2.48 -20.28 1.48
N SER A 176 3.67 -20.56 0.94
CA SER A 176 4.49 -21.67 1.42
C SER A 176 5.04 -21.44 2.83
N ALA A 177 5.40 -22.52 3.50
CA ALA A 177 6.05 -22.47 4.82
C ALA A 177 7.37 -21.68 4.78
N ASP A 178 8.13 -21.74 3.68
CA ASP A 178 9.39 -21.01 3.53
C ASP A 178 9.16 -19.51 3.47
N VAL A 179 8.10 -19.06 2.79
CA VAL A 179 7.70 -17.64 2.76
C VAL A 179 7.34 -17.17 4.18
N TRP A 180 6.52 -17.91 4.90
CA TRP A 180 6.17 -17.57 6.28
C TRP A 180 7.38 -17.55 7.22
N LYS A 181 8.29 -18.49 7.07
CA LYS A 181 9.56 -18.51 7.82
C LYS A 181 10.41 -17.28 7.51
N ALA A 182 10.50 -16.87 6.24
CA ALA A 182 11.22 -15.67 5.85
C ALA A 182 10.58 -14.41 6.45
N ILE A 183 9.23 -14.33 6.46
CA ILE A 183 8.48 -13.23 7.10
C ILE A 183 8.81 -13.16 8.60
N ASP A 184 8.79 -14.27 9.31
CA ASP A 184 9.10 -14.32 10.75
C ASP A 184 10.55 -13.92 11.05
N GLU A 185 11.46 -14.20 10.14
CA GLU A 185 12.88 -13.87 10.26
C GLU A 185 13.19 -12.45 9.72
N HIS A 186 12.18 -11.67 9.31
CA HIS A 186 12.31 -10.33 8.74
C HIS A 186 13.31 -10.28 7.57
N ARG A 187 13.22 -11.24 6.68
CA ARG A 187 14.07 -11.34 5.49
C ARG A 187 13.27 -11.64 4.23
N VAL A 188 13.86 -11.37 3.07
CA VAL A 188 13.27 -11.61 1.76
C VAL A 188 13.97 -12.80 1.10
N LEU A 189 13.20 -13.63 0.42
CA LEU A 189 13.69 -14.67 -0.46
C LEU A 189 13.49 -14.27 -1.92
N PRO A 190 14.37 -14.69 -2.85
CA PRO A 190 14.11 -14.56 -4.28
C PRO A 190 12.75 -15.17 -4.65
N GLY A 191 11.99 -14.47 -5.47
CA GLY A 191 10.66 -14.89 -5.90
C GLY A 191 9.49 -14.49 -4.98
N MET A 192 9.73 -13.93 -3.80
CA MET A 192 8.67 -13.30 -2.99
C MET A 192 8.08 -12.10 -3.74
N ASN A 193 6.76 -11.93 -3.64
CA ASN A 193 6.09 -10.76 -4.21
C ASN A 193 6.18 -9.53 -3.29
N GLU A 194 5.72 -8.36 -3.77
CA GLU A 194 5.76 -7.12 -2.99
C GLU A 194 4.97 -7.22 -1.68
N LEU A 195 3.81 -7.88 -1.68
CA LEU A 195 2.98 -8.04 -0.49
C LEU A 195 3.69 -8.91 0.57
N GLN A 196 4.25 -10.05 0.16
CA GLN A 196 5.02 -10.94 1.02
C GLN A 196 6.24 -10.22 1.60
N THR A 197 6.92 -9.44 0.77
CA THR A 197 8.07 -8.64 1.20
C THR A 197 7.66 -7.55 2.19
N SER A 198 6.51 -6.91 1.99
CA SER A 198 5.97 -5.93 2.94
C SER A 198 5.59 -6.57 4.29
N PHE A 199 5.13 -7.82 4.28
CA PHE A 199 4.88 -8.56 5.52
C PHE A 199 6.18 -8.93 6.26
N ALA A 200 7.27 -9.09 5.54
CA ALA A 200 8.58 -9.37 6.14
C ALA A 200 9.29 -8.11 6.64
N LEU A 201 9.36 -7.07 5.81
CA LEU A 201 10.22 -5.91 6.01
C LEU A 201 9.48 -4.61 6.38
N GLY A 202 8.14 -4.61 6.36
CA GLY A 202 7.33 -3.42 6.61
C GLY A 202 7.10 -2.58 5.35
N SER A 203 6.90 -1.28 5.53
CA SER A 203 6.62 -0.35 4.42
C SER A 203 7.83 -0.16 3.51
N GLY A 204 7.63 -0.37 2.21
CA GLY A 204 8.63 -0.06 1.18
C GLY A 204 8.41 1.33 0.58
N ILE A 205 9.49 2.05 0.33
CA ILE A 205 9.50 3.37 -0.33
C ILE A 205 10.02 3.18 -1.75
N PRO A 206 9.30 3.62 -2.79
CA PRO A 206 9.78 3.53 -4.17
C PRO A 206 11.09 4.27 -4.39
N ALA A 207 12.08 3.60 -4.99
CA ALA A 207 13.35 4.16 -5.42
C ALA A 207 13.32 4.36 -6.95
N GLY A 208 12.63 5.39 -7.40
CA GLY A 208 12.45 5.68 -8.83
C GLY A 208 11.01 5.44 -9.31
N SER A 209 10.84 5.37 -10.63
CA SER A 209 9.56 5.09 -11.30
C SER A 209 9.37 3.58 -11.48
N GLY A 210 8.13 3.14 -11.57
CA GLY A 210 7.75 1.75 -11.85
C GLY A 210 6.39 1.43 -11.27
N ASP A 211 5.71 0.47 -11.88
CA ASP A 211 4.40 0.00 -11.44
C ASP A 211 4.53 -1.09 -10.39
N TYR A 212 3.45 -1.33 -9.65
CA TYR A 212 3.38 -2.41 -8.69
C TYR A 212 3.82 -3.75 -9.31
N GLY A 213 4.74 -4.44 -8.63
CA GLY A 213 5.32 -5.69 -9.11
C GLY A 213 6.48 -5.53 -10.09
N SER A 214 6.80 -4.31 -10.55
CA SER A 214 7.89 -4.05 -11.51
C SER A 214 8.61 -2.75 -11.16
N ARG A 215 9.16 -2.70 -9.94
CA ARG A 215 9.83 -1.51 -9.39
C ARG A 215 10.85 -1.89 -8.33
N THR A 216 11.68 -0.91 -7.95
CA THR A 216 12.61 -1.04 -6.82
C THR A 216 12.03 -0.36 -5.59
N LEU A 217 12.04 -1.06 -4.46
CA LEU A 217 11.58 -0.55 -3.17
C LEU A 217 12.72 -0.59 -2.15
N GLN A 218 12.79 0.45 -1.32
CA GLN A 218 13.67 0.53 -0.16
C GLN A 218 12.87 0.32 1.11
N TYR A 219 13.33 -0.59 1.95
CA TYR A 219 12.71 -0.95 3.23
C TYR A 219 13.62 -0.55 4.38
N ALA A 220 13.08 0.17 5.36
CA ALA A 220 13.83 0.54 6.57
C ALA A 220 14.12 -0.67 7.48
N ASN A 221 13.26 -1.67 7.46
CA ASN A 221 13.41 -2.97 8.14
C ASN A 221 13.93 -2.85 9.58
N GLY A 222 13.33 -1.95 10.37
CA GLY A 222 13.72 -1.76 11.78
C GLY A 222 15.18 -1.31 11.99
N GLY A 223 15.75 -0.55 11.06
CA GLY A 223 17.13 -0.05 11.11
C GLY A 223 18.16 -0.95 10.41
N LYS A 224 17.71 -1.97 9.67
CA LYS A 224 18.54 -2.80 8.80
C LYS A 224 18.06 -2.64 7.36
N PRO A 225 18.36 -1.53 6.68
CA PRO A 225 17.76 -1.19 5.41
C PRO A 225 18.06 -2.25 4.35
N VAL A 226 17.05 -2.52 3.50
CA VAL A 226 17.13 -3.48 2.40
C VAL A 226 16.51 -2.85 1.16
N THR A 227 17.17 -3.01 0.02
CA THR A 227 16.64 -2.62 -1.30
C THR A 227 16.24 -3.87 -2.07
N VAL A 228 15.00 -3.91 -2.57
CA VAL A 228 14.48 -5.03 -3.34
C VAL A 228 13.97 -4.54 -4.68
N THR A 229 14.43 -5.18 -5.77
CA THR A 229 13.90 -4.94 -7.12
C THR A 229 12.95 -6.08 -7.48
N PHE A 230 11.78 -5.69 -7.97
CA PHE A 230 10.72 -6.61 -8.41
C PHE A 230 10.58 -6.58 -9.92
N GLU A 231 10.41 -7.74 -10.52
CA GLU A 231 10.03 -7.94 -11.92
C GLU A 231 8.90 -8.98 -11.99
N ASN A 232 7.80 -8.64 -12.66
CA ASN A 232 6.63 -9.49 -12.74
C ASN A 232 6.13 -9.96 -11.35
N ASP A 233 6.18 -9.05 -10.37
CA ASP A 233 5.80 -9.26 -8.98
C ASP A 233 6.60 -10.39 -8.31
N LYS A 234 7.90 -10.45 -8.58
CA LYS A 234 8.86 -11.35 -7.93
C LYS A 234 10.12 -10.59 -7.58
N ALA A 235 10.61 -10.75 -6.37
CA ALA A 235 11.89 -10.23 -5.95
C ALA A 235 13.01 -10.90 -6.76
N VAL A 236 13.71 -10.12 -7.58
CA VAL A 236 14.82 -10.60 -8.43
C VAL A 236 16.18 -10.15 -7.90
N THR A 237 16.25 -8.96 -7.30
CA THR A 237 17.48 -8.44 -6.68
C THR A 237 17.19 -8.03 -5.25
N ILE A 238 18.01 -8.48 -4.32
CA ILE A 238 17.94 -8.16 -2.89
C ILE A 238 19.33 -7.67 -2.50
N ALA A 239 19.42 -6.41 -2.07
CA ALA A 239 20.69 -5.78 -1.70
C ALA A 239 20.55 -5.07 -0.33
N PRO A 240 21.63 -4.94 0.44
CA PRO A 240 21.64 -4.03 1.57
C PRO A 240 21.22 -2.63 1.12
N GLY A 241 20.39 -1.96 1.92
CA GLY A 241 20.02 -0.56 1.69
C GLY A 241 21.19 0.38 2.05
N ALA A 242 21.14 1.57 1.48
CA ALA A 242 22.11 2.63 1.79
C ALA A 242 21.76 3.33 3.10
#